data_5c6a3f0f9b7b2e6e726c4966cb2860d7
#
_entry.id   5c6a3f0f9b7b2e6e726c4966cb2860d7
#
_cell.length_a   1.000
_cell.length_b   1.000
_cell.length_c   1.000
_cell.angle_alpha   90.00
_cell.angle_beta   90.00
_cell.angle_gamma   90.00
#
_symmetry.space_group_name_H-M   'P 1'
#
loop_
_entity.id
_entity.type
_entity.pdbx_description
1 polymer ?
#
loop_
_entity_poly.entity_id
_entity_poly.type
_entity_poly.pdbx_seq_one_letter_code
_entity_poly.pdbx_strand_id
1 'polypeptide(L)'
;PLLGHITISMSAKFLINDGQHRQAAIAEAIKKNPELKNEHISVVFYRDEGLAHSQQMFSDLNRYAIRPTKSINILFNSREESSIVAKRVINTVNVFQDVTEKEHTSISNRSKALFTLSAICSGTEALLKDLDLGLEEKCNLAIHFWEQVSQYIPFWKAVKNGQAKSSDVRKNTICTLSITLNAIGAGGNQIIQRYPDTWERHLCHLAHIDWSKTNPVWENLVFIHGKVATNRASQRAMATYIENIMTEEIGG
;
A
#
# COMPACT_ATOMS: atom_id res chain seq x y z
N PRO A 1 -26.34 -11.27 25.87
CA PRO A 1 -26.38 -12.08 24.66
C PRO A 1 -26.97 -13.45 25.03
N LEU A 2 -28.04 -13.83 24.33
CA LEU A 2 -28.64 -15.15 24.49
C LEU A 2 -27.91 -16.10 23.52
N LEU A 3 -27.20 -17.06 24.08
CA LEU A 3 -26.66 -18.20 23.35
C LEU A 3 -27.74 -19.29 23.32
N GLY A 4 -27.94 -19.93 22.18
CA GLY A 4 -28.90 -20.98 21.98
C GLY A 4 -28.50 -21.93 20.86
N HIS A 5 -29.25 -23.01 20.70
CA HIS A 5 -29.10 -23.95 19.61
C HIS A 5 -30.23 -23.74 18.60
N ILE A 6 -29.86 -23.75 17.32
CA ILE A 6 -30.80 -23.76 16.19
C ILE A 6 -30.76 -25.13 15.58
N THR A 7 -31.93 -25.79 15.50
CA THR A 7 -32.10 -27.05 14.79
C THR A 7 -32.68 -26.76 13.42
N ILE A 8 -31.97 -27.17 12.37
CA ILE A 8 -32.39 -26.96 10.99
C ILE A 8 -32.69 -28.35 10.38
N SER A 9 -33.81 -28.48 9.69
CA SER A 9 -34.15 -29.72 9.01
C SER A 9 -33.13 -30.03 7.91
N MET A 10 -32.75 -31.29 7.76
CA MET A 10 -31.89 -31.74 6.65
C MET A 10 -32.52 -31.55 5.25
N SER A 11 -33.85 -31.38 5.19
CA SER A 11 -34.59 -31.06 3.97
C SER A 11 -34.75 -29.56 3.71
N ALA A 12 -34.20 -28.69 4.59
CA ALA A 12 -34.29 -27.24 4.42
C ALA A 12 -33.54 -26.81 3.15
N LYS A 13 -34.16 -25.92 2.39
CA LYS A 13 -33.53 -25.28 1.23
C LYS A 13 -32.90 -23.97 1.68
N PHE A 14 -31.62 -23.80 1.37
CA PHE A 14 -30.90 -22.58 1.66
C PHE A 14 -30.77 -21.73 0.40
N LEU A 15 -31.13 -20.47 0.49
CA LEU A 15 -30.86 -19.45 -0.51
C LEU A 15 -29.67 -18.60 -0.03
N ILE A 16 -28.64 -18.45 -0.85
CA ILE A 16 -27.49 -17.63 -0.51
C ILE A 16 -27.73 -16.21 -1.04
N ASN A 17 -28.02 -15.27 -0.14
CA ASN A 17 -28.23 -13.88 -0.47
C ASN A 17 -26.91 -13.13 -0.68
N ASP A 18 -25.87 -13.46 0.09
CA ASP A 18 -24.49 -12.99 -0.10
C ASP A 18 -23.51 -14.13 0.18
N GLY A 19 -22.37 -14.11 -0.52
CA GLY A 19 -21.30 -15.08 -0.33
C GLY A 19 -21.28 -16.21 -1.36
N GLN A 20 -21.99 -16.15 -2.45
CA GLN A 20 -22.01 -17.17 -3.54
C GLN A 20 -20.58 -17.45 -4.05
N HIS A 21 -19.78 -16.41 -4.28
CA HIS A 21 -18.37 -16.56 -4.71
C HIS A 21 -17.50 -17.20 -3.62
N ARG A 22 -17.75 -16.88 -2.35
CA ARG A 22 -17.04 -17.50 -1.21
C ARG A 22 -17.41 -18.99 -1.10
N GLN A 23 -18.67 -19.32 -1.23
CA GLN A 23 -19.15 -20.72 -1.25
C GLN A 23 -18.49 -21.53 -2.36
N ALA A 24 -18.45 -20.99 -3.59
CA ALA A 24 -17.79 -21.64 -4.72
C ALA A 24 -16.27 -21.80 -4.48
N ALA A 25 -15.61 -20.77 -3.95
CA ALA A 25 -14.19 -20.82 -3.64
C ALA A 25 -13.86 -21.83 -2.53
N ILE A 26 -14.69 -21.92 -1.48
CA ILE A 26 -14.54 -22.90 -0.39
C ILE A 26 -14.73 -24.33 -0.95
N ALA A 27 -15.75 -24.55 -1.78
CA ALA A 27 -15.98 -25.85 -2.39
C ALA A 27 -14.79 -26.32 -3.25
N GLU A 28 -14.18 -25.40 -4.00
CA GLU A 28 -12.98 -25.67 -4.79
C GLU A 28 -11.73 -25.89 -3.92
N ALA A 29 -11.57 -25.10 -2.86
CA ALA A 29 -10.47 -25.25 -1.91
C ALA A 29 -10.51 -26.61 -1.19
N ILE A 30 -11.69 -27.07 -0.76
CA ILE A 30 -11.86 -28.38 -0.11
C ILE A 30 -11.54 -29.52 -1.08
N LYS A 31 -11.84 -29.38 -2.37
CA LYS A 31 -11.43 -30.38 -3.38
C LYS A 31 -9.92 -30.51 -3.48
N LYS A 32 -9.19 -29.38 -3.41
CA LYS A 32 -7.72 -29.36 -3.49
C LYS A 32 -7.05 -29.76 -2.18
N ASN A 33 -7.62 -29.38 -1.06
CA ASN A 33 -7.13 -29.73 0.27
C ASN A 33 -8.28 -30.22 1.16
N PRO A 34 -8.48 -31.54 1.29
CA PRO A 34 -9.56 -32.13 2.06
C PRO A 34 -9.54 -31.81 3.57
N GLU A 35 -8.41 -31.45 4.15
CA GLU A 35 -8.30 -31.09 5.57
C GLU A 35 -9.11 -29.83 5.93
N LEU A 36 -9.33 -28.95 4.96
CA LEU A 36 -10.16 -27.75 5.13
C LEU A 36 -11.63 -28.04 5.46
N LYS A 37 -12.09 -29.28 5.36
CA LYS A 37 -13.43 -29.68 5.81
C LYS A 37 -13.64 -29.48 7.30
N ASN A 38 -12.55 -29.45 8.09
CA ASN A 38 -12.61 -29.27 9.55
C ASN A 38 -12.55 -27.80 9.96
N GLU A 39 -12.36 -26.88 9.04
CA GLU A 39 -12.35 -25.45 9.30
C GLU A 39 -13.79 -24.91 9.48
N HIS A 40 -13.90 -23.83 10.24
CA HIS A 40 -15.16 -23.20 10.57
C HIS A 40 -15.29 -21.85 9.87
N ILE A 41 -16.49 -21.56 9.39
CA ILE A 41 -16.87 -20.24 8.91
C ILE A 41 -18.10 -19.73 9.63
N SER A 42 -18.18 -18.42 9.85
CA SER A 42 -19.37 -17.79 10.40
C SER A 42 -20.43 -17.63 9.31
N VAL A 43 -21.65 -18.07 9.60
CA VAL A 43 -22.81 -17.91 8.70
C VAL A 43 -23.94 -17.23 9.46
N VAL A 44 -24.56 -16.25 8.83
CA VAL A 44 -25.77 -15.59 9.36
C VAL A 44 -26.97 -16.13 8.62
N PHE A 45 -27.94 -16.69 9.36
CA PHE A 45 -29.20 -17.21 8.83
C PHE A 45 -30.31 -16.18 9.01
N TYR A 46 -31.09 -15.99 7.96
CA TYR A 46 -32.30 -15.19 7.99
C TYR A 46 -33.49 -16.07 7.65
N ARG A 47 -34.64 -15.74 8.21
CA ARG A 47 -35.89 -16.35 7.83
C ARG A 47 -36.25 -15.89 6.41
N ASP A 48 -36.68 -16.80 5.57
CA ASP A 48 -37.19 -16.46 4.24
C ASP A 48 -38.57 -15.79 4.38
N GLU A 49 -38.65 -14.53 3.97
CA GLU A 49 -39.88 -13.72 3.94
C GLU A 49 -40.30 -13.40 2.49
N GLY A 50 -39.73 -14.14 1.54
CA GLY A 50 -40.06 -14.04 0.12
C GLY A 50 -39.02 -13.27 -0.70
N LEU A 51 -39.18 -13.35 -2.03
CA LEU A 51 -38.21 -12.87 -3.00
C LEU A 51 -37.90 -11.36 -2.86
N ALA A 52 -38.90 -10.54 -2.61
CA ALA A 52 -38.74 -9.09 -2.46
C ALA A 52 -37.81 -8.75 -1.26
N HIS A 53 -38.01 -9.46 -0.12
CA HIS A 53 -37.17 -9.29 1.06
C HIS A 53 -35.74 -9.74 0.81
N SER A 54 -35.55 -10.88 0.15
CA SER A 54 -34.23 -11.40 -0.22
C SER A 54 -33.50 -10.44 -1.18
N GLN A 55 -34.19 -9.87 -2.15
CA GLN A 55 -33.63 -8.86 -3.09
C GLN A 55 -33.24 -7.57 -2.36
N GLN A 56 -34.11 -7.09 -1.45
CA GLN A 56 -33.81 -5.92 -0.63
C GLN A 56 -32.57 -6.16 0.25
N MET A 57 -32.52 -7.30 0.94
CA MET A 57 -31.37 -7.68 1.77
C MET A 57 -30.07 -7.76 0.95
N PHE A 58 -30.12 -8.37 -0.24
CA PHE A 58 -28.96 -8.41 -1.15
C PHE A 58 -28.51 -6.99 -1.55
N SER A 59 -29.48 -6.11 -1.88
CA SER A 59 -29.20 -4.72 -2.20
C SER A 59 -28.53 -3.99 -1.03
N ASP A 60 -29.07 -4.14 0.19
CA ASP A 60 -28.57 -3.47 1.39
C ASP A 60 -27.17 -3.96 1.76
N LEU A 61 -26.93 -5.28 1.76
CA LEU A 61 -25.61 -5.87 2.03
C LEU A 61 -24.55 -5.35 1.03
N ASN A 62 -24.89 -5.23 -0.24
CA ASN A 62 -23.95 -4.73 -1.26
C ASN A 62 -23.79 -3.21 -1.24
N ARG A 63 -24.89 -2.47 -1.00
CA ARG A 63 -24.87 -1.01 -0.98
C ARG A 63 -24.07 -0.44 0.19
N TYR A 64 -24.14 -1.08 1.35
CA TYR A 64 -23.48 -0.63 2.57
C TYR A 64 -22.17 -1.38 2.86
N ALA A 65 -21.72 -2.26 1.96
CA ALA A 65 -20.43 -2.92 2.09
C ALA A 65 -19.29 -1.88 2.01
N ILE A 66 -18.72 -1.55 3.15
CA ILE A 66 -17.52 -0.71 3.21
C ILE A 66 -16.34 -1.58 2.79
N ARG A 67 -15.77 -1.29 1.62
CA ARG A 67 -14.53 -1.94 1.20
C ARG A 67 -13.37 -1.46 2.08
N PRO A 68 -12.61 -2.37 2.69
CA PRO A 68 -11.42 -1.99 3.44
C PRO A 68 -10.48 -1.14 2.56
N THR A 69 -9.83 -0.17 3.16
CA THR A 69 -8.83 0.64 2.45
C THR A 69 -7.64 -0.23 2.03
N LYS A 70 -6.87 0.24 1.03
CA LYS A 70 -5.64 -0.46 0.64
C LYS A 70 -4.68 -0.61 1.83
N SER A 71 -4.58 0.39 2.70
CA SER A 71 -3.74 0.34 3.90
C SER A 71 -4.20 -0.74 4.88
N ILE A 72 -5.51 -0.85 5.17
CA ILE A 72 -6.07 -1.91 6.01
C ILE A 72 -5.81 -3.29 5.40
N ASN A 73 -6.01 -3.45 4.09
CA ASN A 73 -5.74 -4.72 3.43
C ASN A 73 -4.28 -5.14 3.59
N ILE A 74 -3.32 -4.23 3.40
CA ILE A 74 -1.89 -4.50 3.61
C ILE A 74 -1.62 -4.85 5.08
N LEU A 75 -2.19 -4.10 6.03
CA LEU A 75 -1.96 -4.28 7.46
C LEU A 75 -2.34 -5.70 7.93
N PHE A 76 -3.50 -6.19 7.49
CA PHE A 76 -4.02 -7.49 7.91
C PHE A 76 -3.64 -8.65 6.99
N ASN A 77 -3.08 -8.40 5.82
CA ASN A 77 -2.61 -9.46 4.92
C ASN A 77 -1.26 -10.02 5.41
N SER A 78 -1.27 -11.29 5.84
CA SER A 78 -0.08 -12.01 6.30
C SER A 78 0.47 -13.01 5.27
N ARG A 79 -0.15 -13.11 4.10
CA ARG A 79 0.20 -14.11 3.07
C ARG A 79 0.89 -13.52 1.86
N GLU A 80 0.59 -12.28 1.53
CA GLU A 80 1.15 -11.60 0.37
C GLU A 80 2.52 -11.00 0.71
N GLU A 81 3.54 -11.35 -0.08
CA GLU A 81 4.92 -10.90 0.14
C GLU A 81 5.04 -9.38 0.24
N SER A 82 4.39 -8.65 -0.66
CA SER A 82 4.43 -7.18 -0.67
C SER A 82 3.91 -6.58 0.65
N SER A 83 2.87 -7.18 1.22
CA SER A 83 2.31 -6.77 2.51
C SER A 83 3.25 -7.09 3.68
N ILE A 84 3.94 -8.23 3.63
CA ILE A 84 4.92 -8.64 4.65
C ILE A 84 6.11 -7.67 4.62
N VAL A 85 6.68 -7.44 3.43
CA VAL A 85 7.82 -6.53 3.25
C VAL A 85 7.47 -5.11 3.69
N ALA A 86 6.33 -4.57 3.24
CA ALA A 86 5.90 -3.22 3.62
C ALA A 86 5.74 -3.06 5.14
N LYS A 87 5.20 -4.06 5.83
CA LYS A 87 5.10 -4.05 7.30
C LYS A 87 6.46 -4.08 7.98
N ARG A 88 7.42 -4.85 7.46
CA ARG A 88 8.79 -4.82 7.98
C ARG A 88 9.43 -3.45 7.76
N VAL A 89 9.32 -2.89 6.57
CA VAL A 89 9.86 -1.56 6.24
C VAL A 89 9.35 -0.50 7.21
N ILE A 90 8.04 -0.38 7.44
CA ILE A 90 7.49 0.66 8.34
C ILE A 90 7.86 0.45 9.81
N ASN A 91 8.17 -0.77 10.22
CA ASN A 91 8.53 -1.07 11.61
C ASN A 91 10.04 -0.95 11.86
N THR A 92 10.87 -1.02 10.82
CA THR A 92 12.34 -1.02 10.94
C THR A 92 12.95 0.31 10.51
N VAL A 93 12.52 0.87 9.37
CA VAL A 93 13.09 2.13 8.85
C VAL A 93 12.68 3.30 9.74
N ASN A 94 13.65 3.95 10.36
CA ASN A 94 13.44 4.96 11.39
C ASN A 94 12.48 6.07 10.95
N VAL A 95 12.63 6.62 9.75
CA VAL A 95 11.81 7.74 9.27
C VAL A 95 10.35 7.37 8.98
N PHE A 96 9.99 6.10 8.98
CA PHE A 96 8.63 5.61 8.80
C PHE A 96 7.95 5.23 10.12
N GLN A 97 8.73 4.94 11.15
CA GLN A 97 8.19 4.57 12.47
C GLN A 97 7.41 5.75 13.06
N ASP A 98 6.25 5.44 13.66
CA ASP A 98 5.35 6.37 14.36
C ASP A 98 4.74 7.50 13.51
N VAL A 99 5.15 7.65 12.24
CA VAL A 99 4.63 8.65 11.32
C VAL A 99 3.95 8.06 10.08
N THR A 100 3.60 6.77 10.13
CA THR A 100 2.86 6.08 9.06
C THR A 100 1.40 5.90 9.44
N GLU A 101 0.49 6.42 8.59
CA GLU A 101 -0.95 6.15 8.65
C GLU A 101 -1.21 4.73 8.13
N LYS A 102 -1.76 3.87 9.00
CA LYS A 102 -1.89 2.43 8.75
C LYS A 102 -3.30 1.99 8.30
N GLU A 103 -4.29 2.84 8.51
CA GLU A 103 -5.69 2.48 8.27
C GLU A 103 -6.27 3.17 7.03
N HIS A 104 -5.89 4.42 6.78
CA HIS A 104 -6.43 5.21 5.70
C HIS A 104 -5.44 5.36 4.54
N THR A 105 -5.97 5.62 3.35
CA THR A 105 -5.17 5.97 2.14
C THR A 105 -4.97 7.47 1.97
N SER A 106 -5.57 8.26 2.86
CA SER A 106 -5.39 9.71 2.96
C SER A 106 -5.09 10.10 4.40
N ILE A 107 -4.33 11.19 4.57
CA ILE A 107 -3.91 11.67 5.89
C ILE A 107 -4.62 12.98 6.19
N SER A 108 -5.30 13.06 7.33
CA SER A 108 -5.94 14.31 7.75
C SER A 108 -4.90 15.39 8.07
N ASN A 109 -5.26 16.65 7.89
CA ASN A 109 -4.34 17.76 8.16
C ASN A 109 -3.87 17.83 9.61
N ARG A 110 -4.65 17.27 10.55
CA ARG A 110 -4.32 17.24 11.99
C ARG A 110 -3.45 16.05 12.39
N SER A 111 -3.28 15.07 11.51
CA SER A 111 -2.52 13.85 11.80
C SER A 111 -1.02 14.15 11.88
N LYS A 112 -0.35 13.47 12.81
CA LYS A 112 1.12 13.43 12.90
C LYS A 112 1.75 12.53 11.85
N ALA A 113 0.97 11.70 11.15
CA ALA A 113 1.49 10.84 10.10
C ALA A 113 2.05 11.67 8.94
N LEU A 114 3.11 11.18 8.33
CA LEU A 114 3.78 11.77 7.18
C LEU A 114 3.48 10.98 5.90
N PHE A 115 3.35 9.67 6.03
CA PHE A 115 3.12 8.72 4.95
C PHE A 115 1.89 7.86 5.20
N THR A 116 1.33 7.27 4.14
CA THR A 116 0.38 6.16 4.26
C THR A 116 1.08 4.82 4.04
N LEU A 117 0.65 3.77 4.73
CA LEU A 117 1.17 2.43 4.52
C LEU A 117 1.04 1.99 3.06
N SER A 118 -0.08 2.33 2.41
CA SER A 118 -0.29 2.03 0.99
C SER A 118 0.70 2.73 0.06
N ALA A 119 1.18 3.95 0.40
CA ALA A 119 2.19 4.66 -0.39
C ALA A 119 3.58 4.02 -0.25
N ILE A 120 3.98 3.66 0.97
CA ILE A 120 5.24 2.96 1.24
C ILE A 120 5.23 1.58 0.57
N CYS A 121 4.13 0.84 0.68
CA CYS A 121 3.96 -0.45 -0.01
C CYS A 121 4.14 -0.30 -1.52
N SER A 122 3.47 0.68 -2.15
CA SER A 122 3.58 0.92 -3.59
C SER A 122 5.00 1.29 -4.03
N GLY A 123 5.72 2.10 -3.26
CA GLY A 123 7.12 2.41 -3.54
C GLY A 123 8.03 1.19 -3.38
N THR A 124 7.77 0.37 -2.36
CA THR A 124 8.53 -0.87 -2.10
C THR A 124 8.24 -1.94 -3.17
N GLU A 125 7.00 -2.08 -3.61
CA GLU A 125 6.64 -2.95 -4.74
C GLU A 125 7.38 -2.53 -6.02
N ALA A 126 7.45 -1.23 -6.30
CA ALA A 126 8.16 -0.71 -7.46
C ALA A 126 9.67 -0.97 -7.38
N LEU A 127 10.26 -0.83 -6.19
CA LEU A 127 11.67 -1.13 -5.93
C LEU A 127 12.01 -2.60 -6.20
N LEU A 128 11.16 -3.50 -5.75
CA LEU A 128 11.43 -4.95 -5.78
C LEU A 128 10.92 -5.64 -7.06
N LYS A 129 10.36 -4.86 -7.98
CA LYS A 129 9.76 -5.38 -9.20
C LYS A 129 10.78 -6.17 -10.02
N ASP A 130 10.39 -7.38 -10.45
CA ASP A 130 11.18 -8.26 -11.32
C ASP A 130 12.58 -8.63 -10.77
N LEU A 131 12.83 -8.44 -9.45
CA LEU A 131 14.01 -8.95 -8.77
C LEU A 131 13.76 -10.38 -8.29
N ASP A 132 14.59 -11.29 -8.73
CA ASP A 132 14.56 -12.71 -8.31
C ASP A 132 15.26 -12.88 -6.96
N LEU A 133 14.56 -12.53 -5.88
CA LEU A 133 15.06 -12.54 -4.51
C LEU A 133 14.09 -13.30 -3.60
N GLY A 134 14.61 -13.98 -2.60
CA GLY A 134 13.81 -14.55 -1.53
C GLY A 134 13.17 -13.48 -0.63
N LEU A 135 12.15 -13.86 0.16
CA LEU A 135 11.41 -12.92 1.01
C LEU A 135 12.32 -12.14 1.98
N GLU A 136 13.26 -12.81 2.62
CA GLU A 136 14.18 -12.16 3.56
C GLU A 136 15.13 -11.18 2.85
N GLU A 137 15.62 -11.54 1.67
CA GLU A 137 16.47 -10.67 0.86
C GLU A 137 15.70 -9.44 0.39
N LYS A 138 14.44 -9.60 -0.06
CA LYS A 138 13.52 -8.49 -0.38
C LYS A 138 13.32 -7.56 0.80
N CYS A 139 13.12 -8.11 2.00
CA CYS A 139 12.96 -7.31 3.20
C CYS A 139 14.23 -6.51 3.52
N ASN A 140 15.39 -7.15 3.50
CA ASN A 140 16.67 -6.52 3.81
C ASN A 140 17.01 -5.44 2.79
N LEU A 141 16.87 -5.72 1.50
CA LEU A 141 17.09 -4.75 0.44
C LEU A 141 16.17 -3.53 0.57
N ALA A 142 14.87 -3.75 0.80
CA ALA A 142 13.92 -2.68 0.93
C ALA A 142 14.20 -1.81 2.16
N ILE A 143 14.50 -2.40 3.31
CA ILE A 143 14.86 -1.67 4.53
C ILE A 143 16.10 -0.83 4.26
N HIS A 144 17.17 -1.45 3.76
CA HIS A 144 18.42 -0.76 3.47
C HIS A 144 18.23 0.39 2.48
N PHE A 145 17.50 0.15 1.39
CA PHE A 145 17.19 1.17 0.39
C PHE A 145 16.50 2.39 1.00
N TRP A 146 15.41 2.20 1.75
CA TRP A 146 14.66 3.31 2.34
C TRP A 146 15.44 4.04 3.43
N GLU A 147 16.31 3.36 4.17
CA GLU A 147 17.24 4.00 5.10
C GLU A 147 18.22 4.90 4.37
N GLN A 148 18.82 4.43 3.27
CA GLN A 148 19.71 5.24 2.45
C GLN A 148 18.98 6.43 1.81
N VAL A 149 17.83 6.23 1.17
CA VAL A 149 16.99 7.32 0.63
C VAL A 149 16.69 8.39 1.68
N SER A 150 16.39 7.98 2.91
CA SER A 150 16.09 8.90 4.01
C SER A 150 17.22 9.88 4.32
N GLN A 151 18.43 9.57 3.91
CA GLN A 151 19.60 10.44 4.13
C GLN A 151 19.57 11.67 3.25
N TYR A 152 18.97 11.55 2.07
CA TYR A 152 18.99 12.58 1.02
C TYR A 152 17.66 13.36 0.91
N ILE A 153 16.66 13.06 1.76
CA ILE A 153 15.40 13.81 1.83
C ILE A 153 15.26 14.41 3.24
N PRO A 154 15.81 15.60 3.49
CA PRO A 154 15.94 16.16 4.84
C PRO A 154 14.61 16.40 5.54
N PHE A 155 13.52 16.62 4.79
CA PHE A 155 12.16 16.79 5.34
C PHE A 155 11.69 15.60 6.18
N TRP A 156 12.07 14.37 5.81
CA TRP A 156 11.67 13.17 6.53
C TRP A 156 12.33 13.10 7.91
N LYS A 157 13.62 13.39 7.97
CA LYS A 157 14.37 13.47 9.24
C LYS A 157 13.91 14.63 10.12
N ALA A 158 13.63 15.79 9.52
CA ALA A 158 13.16 16.94 10.24
C ALA A 158 11.83 16.68 10.98
N VAL A 159 10.91 15.95 10.34
CA VAL A 159 9.67 15.53 11.00
C VAL A 159 9.93 14.53 12.12
N LYS A 160 10.75 13.51 11.85
CA LYS A 160 11.07 12.47 12.86
C LYS A 160 11.74 13.07 14.10
N ASN A 161 12.59 14.07 13.92
CA ASN A 161 13.30 14.77 15.00
C ASN A 161 12.47 15.88 15.66
N GLY A 162 11.20 16.08 15.25
CA GLY A 162 10.34 17.12 15.80
C GLY A 162 10.70 18.55 15.36
N GLN A 163 11.58 18.72 14.38
CA GLN A 163 12.04 20.01 13.83
C GLN A 163 11.05 20.60 12.81
N ALA A 164 10.18 19.76 12.24
CA ALA A 164 9.13 20.17 11.32
C ALA A 164 7.81 19.44 11.63
N LYS A 165 6.68 20.09 11.35
CA LYS A 165 5.36 19.47 11.48
C LYS A 165 5.06 18.65 10.21
N SER A 166 4.55 17.42 10.38
CA SER A 166 4.13 16.57 9.28
C SER A 166 3.12 17.25 8.35
N SER A 167 2.18 18.03 8.91
CA SER A 167 1.20 18.80 8.14
C SER A 167 1.84 19.79 7.18
N ASP A 168 2.90 20.48 7.63
CA ASP A 168 3.56 21.51 6.83
C ASP A 168 4.39 20.89 5.70
N VAL A 169 5.09 19.78 6.00
CA VAL A 169 5.81 19.03 4.98
C VAL A 169 4.84 18.48 3.92
N ARG A 170 3.74 17.83 4.33
CA ARG A 170 2.72 17.34 3.39
C ARG A 170 2.06 18.46 2.57
N LYS A 171 1.85 19.63 3.17
CA LYS A 171 1.24 20.78 2.49
C LYS A 171 2.17 21.37 1.44
N ASN A 172 3.46 21.51 1.75
CA ASN A 172 4.39 22.31 0.97
C ASN A 172 5.28 21.49 0.03
N THR A 173 5.39 20.17 0.22
CA THR A 173 6.30 19.31 -0.57
C THR A 173 5.58 18.15 -1.21
N ILE A 174 6.20 17.57 -2.25
CA ILE A 174 5.73 16.35 -2.91
C ILE A 174 6.40 15.08 -2.39
N CYS A 175 7.46 15.19 -1.58
CA CYS A 175 8.29 14.06 -1.15
C CYS A 175 7.56 13.00 -0.33
N THR A 176 6.31 13.26 0.10
CA THR A 176 5.47 12.33 0.86
C THR A 176 4.33 11.72 0.05
N LEU A 177 4.17 12.14 -1.21
CA LEU A 177 3.09 11.65 -2.07
C LEU A 177 3.37 10.22 -2.55
N SER A 178 2.30 9.44 -2.71
CA SER A 178 2.39 8.07 -3.20
C SER A 178 3.07 7.96 -4.57
N ILE A 179 2.80 8.90 -5.47
CA ILE A 179 3.45 8.96 -6.79
C ILE A 179 4.96 9.17 -6.67
N THR A 180 5.41 9.97 -5.71
CA THR A 180 6.82 10.23 -5.45
C THR A 180 7.53 9.02 -4.86
N LEU A 181 6.94 8.37 -3.82
CA LEU A 181 7.52 7.15 -3.26
C LEU A 181 7.60 6.03 -4.31
N ASN A 182 6.56 5.89 -5.13
CA ASN A 182 6.56 4.92 -6.22
C ASN A 182 7.68 5.21 -7.24
N ALA A 183 7.87 6.47 -7.62
CA ALA A 183 8.92 6.88 -8.54
C ALA A 183 10.33 6.66 -7.96
N ILE A 184 10.55 6.97 -6.68
CA ILE A 184 11.82 6.70 -5.98
C ILE A 184 12.09 5.19 -5.96
N GLY A 185 11.07 4.37 -5.66
CA GLY A 185 11.21 2.92 -5.70
C GLY A 185 11.52 2.39 -7.10
N ALA A 186 10.84 2.89 -8.14
CA ALA A 186 11.07 2.49 -9.52
C ALA A 186 12.47 2.90 -10.01
N GLY A 187 12.90 4.14 -9.73
CA GLY A 187 14.27 4.59 -10.01
C GLY A 187 15.31 3.76 -9.26
N GLY A 188 15.04 3.47 -7.98
CA GLY A 188 15.88 2.58 -7.16
C GLY A 188 16.02 1.18 -7.77
N ASN A 189 14.94 0.60 -8.28
CA ASN A 189 14.97 -0.67 -8.99
C ASN A 189 15.93 -0.64 -10.18
N GLN A 190 15.87 0.41 -11.00
CA GLN A 190 16.74 0.55 -12.18
C GLN A 190 18.21 0.72 -11.80
N ILE A 191 18.54 1.54 -10.81
CA ILE A 191 19.93 1.72 -10.38
C ILE A 191 20.48 0.46 -9.73
N ILE A 192 19.69 -0.30 -8.96
CA ILE A 192 20.11 -1.58 -8.37
C ILE A 192 20.43 -2.61 -9.47
N GLN A 193 19.60 -2.72 -10.50
CA GLN A 193 19.85 -3.64 -11.60
C GLN A 193 21.05 -3.21 -12.45
N ARG A 194 21.25 -1.91 -12.66
CA ARG A 194 22.33 -1.38 -13.49
C ARG A 194 23.67 -1.31 -12.77
N TYR A 195 23.66 -1.03 -11.47
CA TYR A 195 24.83 -0.80 -10.64
C TYR A 195 24.76 -1.57 -9.31
N PRO A 196 24.71 -2.91 -9.33
CA PRO A 196 24.42 -3.72 -8.16
C PRO A 196 25.37 -3.47 -6.97
N ASP A 197 26.65 -3.18 -7.23
CA ASP A 197 27.66 -2.99 -6.19
C ASP A 197 27.80 -1.54 -5.72
N THR A 198 27.18 -0.56 -6.42
CA THR A 198 27.42 0.88 -6.18
C THR A 198 26.17 1.74 -6.20
N TRP A 199 24.98 1.13 -6.26
CA TRP A 199 23.68 1.83 -6.38
C TRP A 199 23.47 2.90 -5.30
N GLU A 200 23.98 2.68 -4.10
CA GLU A 200 23.84 3.63 -2.97
C GLU A 200 24.41 5.01 -3.30
N ARG A 201 25.51 5.06 -4.06
CA ARG A 201 26.16 6.31 -4.45
C ARG A 201 25.26 7.20 -5.32
N HIS A 202 24.39 6.59 -6.10
CA HIS A 202 23.45 7.29 -6.98
C HIS A 202 22.31 7.98 -6.22
N LEU A 203 22.04 7.58 -4.97
CA LEU A 203 20.98 8.18 -4.17
C LEU A 203 21.31 9.62 -3.72
N CYS A 204 22.57 10.02 -3.73
CA CYS A 204 22.96 11.39 -3.36
C CYS A 204 22.30 12.46 -4.25
N HIS A 205 22.00 12.14 -5.51
CA HIS A 205 21.31 13.03 -6.43
C HIS A 205 19.90 13.44 -5.97
N LEU A 206 19.25 12.64 -5.12
CA LEU A 206 17.95 13.00 -4.51
C LEU A 206 18.04 14.28 -3.66
N ALA A 207 19.22 14.61 -3.14
CA ALA A 207 19.45 15.85 -2.38
C ALA A 207 19.36 17.12 -3.22
N HIS A 208 19.54 17.00 -4.54
CA HIS A 208 19.50 18.12 -5.47
C HIS A 208 18.09 18.44 -5.97
N ILE A 209 17.10 17.58 -5.65
CA ILE A 209 15.71 17.77 -6.08
C ILE A 209 15.05 18.83 -5.17
N ASP A 210 14.51 19.86 -5.78
CA ASP A 210 13.58 20.76 -5.10
C ASP A 210 12.21 20.10 -4.98
N TRP A 211 11.94 19.54 -3.81
CA TRP A 211 10.69 18.86 -3.48
C TRP A 211 9.51 19.79 -3.23
N SER A 212 9.70 21.12 -3.30
CA SER A 212 8.62 22.08 -3.08
C SER A 212 7.50 21.91 -4.11
N LYS A 213 6.24 21.94 -3.68
CA LYS A 213 5.09 21.92 -4.59
C LYS A 213 5.04 23.11 -5.55
N THR A 214 5.74 24.20 -5.22
CA THR A 214 5.83 25.40 -6.07
C THR A 214 6.85 25.28 -7.19
N ASN A 215 7.69 24.24 -7.18
CA ASN A 215 8.62 23.99 -8.27
C ASN A 215 7.84 23.68 -9.56
N PRO A 216 8.03 24.46 -10.64
CA PRO A 216 7.27 24.35 -11.88
C PRO A 216 7.50 23.01 -12.61
N VAL A 217 8.58 22.28 -12.32
CA VAL A 217 8.89 20.97 -12.89
C VAL A 217 7.78 19.96 -12.58
N TRP A 218 7.04 20.14 -11.48
CA TRP A 218 5.98 19.22 -11.07
C TRP A 218 4.67 19.41 -11.83
N GLU A 219 4.51 20.52 -12.58
CA GLU A 219 3.33 20.71 -13.42
C GLU A 219 3.35 19.70 -14.58
N ASN A 220 2.23 19.07 -14.85
CA ASN A 220 2.06 17.94 -15.79
C ASN A 220 2.83 16.66 -15.44
N LEU A 221 3.69 16.66 -14.43
CA LEU A 221 4.41 15.48 -13.95
C LEU A 221 3.72 14.87 -12.72
N VAL A 222 3.56 15.68 -11.69
CA VAL A 222 2.91 15.32 -10.41
C VAL A 222 1.52 15.94 -10.31
N PHE A 223 1.35 17.15 -10.84
CA PHE A 223 0.09 17.88 -10.82
C PHE A 223 -0.49 18.01 -12.23
N ILE A 224 -1.79 17.76 -12.36
CA ILE A 224 -2.58 18.01 -13.56
C ILE A 224 -3.75 18.90 -13.13
N HIS A 225 -3.84 20.11 -13.69
CA HIS A 225 -4.84 21.12 -13.31
C HIS A 225 -4.91 21.33 -11.77
N GLY A 226 -3.73 21.42 -11.12
CA GLY A 226 -3.61 21.64 -9.68
C GLY A 226 -3.99 20.46 -8.78
N LYS A 227 -4.29 19.29 -9.33
CA LYS A 227 -4.57 18.05 -8.59
C LYS A 227 -3.45 17.03 -8.78
N VAL A 228 -3.15 16.28 -7.72
CA VAL A 228 -2.15 15.20 -7.80
C VAL A 228 -2.61 14.16 -8.83
N ALA A 229 -1.75 13.89 -9.80
CA ALA A 229 -2.02 12.91 -10.85
C ALA A 229 -2.05 11.48 -10.28
N THR A 230 -3.03 10.70 -10.71
CA THR A 230 -3.21 9.29 -10.30
C THR A 230 -3.14 8.32 -11.48
N ASN A 231 -2.97 8.83 -12.70
CA ASN A 231 -2.93 8.02 -13.91
C ASN A 231 -1.55 7.37 -14.12
N ARG A 232 -1.52 6.29 -14.89
CA ARG A 232 -0.29 5.53 -15.18
C ARG A 232 0.75 6.33 -15.98
N ALA A 233 0.31 7.26 -16.82
CA ALA A 233 1.22 8.08 -17.63
C ALA A 233 2.08 8.98 -16.74
N SER A 234 1.45 9.71 -15.80
CA SER A 234 2.17 10.54 -14.82
C SER A 234 3.05 9.72 -13.89
N GLN A 235 2.62 8.52 -13.48
CA GLN A 235 3.47 7.63 -12.67
C GLN A 235 4.74 7.23 -13.43
N ARG A 236 4.61 6.85 -14.71
CA ARG A 236 5.78 6.51 -15.55
C ARG A 236 6.68 7.72 -15.77
N ALA A 237 6.11 8.88 -16.11
CA ALA A 237 6.86 10.09 -16.33
C ALA A 237 7.66 10.51 -15.09
N MET A 238 7.04 10.43 -13.90
CA MET A 238 7.71 10.72 -12.63
C MET A 238 8.81 9.69 -12.32
N ALA A 239 8.58 8.40 -12.61
CA ALA A 239 9.58 7.35 -12.45
C ALA A 239 10.79 7.60 -13.36
N THR A 240 10.58 7.91 -14.65
CA THR A 240 11.64 8.26 -15.60
C THR A 240 12.40 9.52 -15.16
N TYR A 241 11.70 10.54 -14.63
CA TYR A 241 12.35 11.74 -14.11
C TYR A 241 13.31 11.43 -12.96
N ILE A 242 12.86 10.64 -11.97
CA ILE A 242 13.70 10.23 -10.83
C ILE A 242 14.84 9.33 -11.28
N GLU A 243 14.60 8.38 -12.18
CA GLU A 243 15.62 7.50 -12.76
C GLU A 243 16.72 8.32 -13.43
N ASN A 244 16.37 9.29 -14.29
CA ASN A 244 17.33 10.14 -14.97
C ASN A 244 18.22 10.90 -13.98
N ILE A 245 17.62 11.49 -12.94
CA ILE A 245 18.38 12.17 -11.90
C ILE A 245 19.33 11.22 -11.16
N MET A 246 18.87 10.03 -10.78
CA MET A 246 19.70 9.05 -10.08
C MET A 246 20.81 8.47 -10.97
N THR A 247 20.65 8.50 -12.30
CA THR A 247 21.65 7.98 -13.27
C THR A 247 22.55 9.07 -13.85
N GLU A 248 22.39 10.33 -13.48
CA GLU A 248 23.34 11.39 -13.83
C GLU A 248 24.75 10.99 -13.40
N GLU A 249 25.74 11.24 -14.27
CA GLU A 249 27.15 10.96 -13.93
C GLU A 249 27.53 11.79 -12.70
N ILE A 250 28.07 11.12 -11.69
CA ILE A 250 28.67 11.77 -10.53
C ILE A 250 29.93 12.44 -11.09
N GLY A 251 29.83 13.75 -11.38
CA GLY A 251 30.97 14.54 -11.83
C GLY A 251 32.10 14.35 -10.81
N GLY A 252 33.22 13.84 -11.31
CA GLY A 252 34.44 13.58 -10.53
C GLY A 252 35.10 14.86 -10.02
#